data_9811c99203eb3970db9d96d0f0418c60
#
_entry.id   9811c99203eb3970db9d96d0f0418c60
#
_cell.length_a   1.000
_cell.length_b   1.000
_cell.length_c   1.000
_cell.angle_alpha   90.00
_cell.angle_beta   90.00
_cell.angle_gamma   90.00
#
_symmetry.space_group_name_H-M   'P 1'
#
loop_
_entity.id
_entity.type
_entity.pdbx_description
1 polymer ?
#
loop_
_entity_poly.entity_id
_entity_poly.type
_entity_poly.pdbx_seq_one_letter_code
_entity_poly.pdbx_strand_id
1 'polypeptide(L)'
;MDDTAAPHRPALRKDAARNRRRIMDAARELVRGGRPPQLNAVALAADVGVGTVYRHFPTPETLLEALAADRFAELIQQAHRAADLPDARQALRVFLKAVLTACVQDEAFAAAAFGPDAATPETGQLREHLQRATADLLARAAAVETLRPSLGPGDLLLLLCGLGFAVHRSPDRTDPTLPDRYLDALLAGTLIATAETTCDPPSYARPAAETGPDLAG
;
A
#
# COMPACT_ATOMS: atom_id res chain seq x y z
N MET A 1 -45.14 1.82 39.84
CA MET A 1 -45.16 1.43 38.42
C MET A 1 -44.08 2.22 37.74
N ASP A 2 -42.85 1.62 37.72
CA ASP A 2 -41.66 2.23 37.06
C ASP A 2 -41.63 1.73 35.64
N ASP A 3 -41.97 2.63 34.71
CA ASP A 3 -41.85 2.39 33.27
C ASP A 3 -40.42 2.78 32.84
N THR A 4 -39.48 1.86 33.06
CA THR A 4 -38.13 2.00 32.57
C THR A 4 -38.11 1.62 31.09
N ALA A 5 -38.51 2.56 30.24
CA ALA A 5 -38.45 2.40 28.79
C ALA A 5 -37.00 2.10 28.35
N ALA A 6 -36.76 0.89 27.86
CA ALA A 6 -35.49 0.49 27.26
C ALA A 6 -35.13 1.45 26.11
N PRO A 7 -33.87 1.94 26.03
CA PRO A 7 -33.49 2.90 25.01
C PRO A 7 -33.70 2.30 23.61
N HIS A 8 -34.41 3.05 22.78
CA HIS A 8 -34.87 2.66 21.45
C HIS A 8 -33.66 2.28 20.56
N ARG A 9 -33.60 1.04 20.07
CA ARG A 9 -32.51 0.47 19.22
C ARG A 9 -31.96 1.42 18.12
N PRO A 10 -32.79 2.28 17.45
CA PRO A 10 -32.28 3.25 16.46
C PRO A 10 -31.42 4.38 17.05
N ALA A 11 -31.71 4.85 18.27
CA ALA A 11 -30.97 5.92 18.94
C ALA A 11 -29.54 5.42 19.29
N LEU A 12 -29.41 4.21 19.85
CA LEU A 12 -28.13 3.59 20.16
C LEU A 12 -27.24 3.40 18.94
N ARG A 13 -27.83 3.03 17.78
CA ARG A 13 -27.08 2.89 16.52
C ARG A 13 -26.56 4.24 16.01
N LYS A 14 -27.36 5.30 16.10
CA LYS A 14 -26.95 6.66 15.70
C LYS A 14 -25.84 7.18 16.60
N ASP A 15 -25.90 6.94 17.89
CA ASP A 15 -24.88 7.35 18.84
C ASP A 15 -23.58 6.58 18.65
N ALA A 16 -23.66 5.26 18.39
CA ALA A 16 -22.49 4.45 18.05
C ALA A 16 -21.82 4.94 16.75
N ALA A 17 -22.60 5.25 15.72
CA ALA A 17 -22.06 5.78 14.45
C ALA A 17 -21.43 7.16 14.63
N ARG A 18 -22.04 8.04 15.47
CA ARG A 18 -21.48 9.35 15.80
C ARG A 18 -20.15 9.21 16.55
N ASN A 19 -20.11 8.35 17.56
CA ASN A 19 -18.91 8.11 18.33
C ASN A 19 -17.80 7.53 17.46
N ARG A 20 -18.12 6.55 16.59
CA ARG A 20 -17.14 5.99 15.64
C ARG A 20 -16.54 7.09 14.75
N ARG A 21 -17.36 8.00 14.22
CA ARG A 21 -16.87 9.12 13.40
C ARG A 21 -15.93 10.04 14.20
N ARG A 22 -16.33 10.46 15.42
CA ARG A 22 -15.48 11.29 16.29
C ARG A 22 -14.13 10.63 16.58
N ILE A 23 -14.14 9.32 16.87
CA ILE A 23 -12.91 8.54 17.08
C ILE A 23 -12.04 8.55 15.83
N MET A 24 -12.62 8.31 14.65
CA MET A 24 -11.89 8.31 13.39
C MET A 24 -11.28 9.68 13.06
N ASP A 25 -12.04 10.75 13.27
CA ASP A 25 -11.58 12.12 13.01
C ASP A 25 -10.42 12.50 13.94
N ALA A 26 -10.55 12.22 15.23
CA ALA A 26 -9.48 12.43 16.21
C ALA A 26 -8.23 11.57 15.91
N ALA A 27 -8.44 10.34 15.46
CA ALA A 27 -7.34 9.45 15.12
C ALA A 27 -6.56 9.94 13.88
N ARG A 28 -7.23 10.47 12.85
CA ARG A 28 -6.57 11.05 11.66
C ARG A 28 -5.60 12.16 12.05
N GLU A 29 -5.96 13.01 13.01
CA GLU A 29 -5.09 14.09 13.50
C GLU A 29 -3.88 13.58 14.31
N LEU A 30 -4.02 12.39 14.93
CA LEU A 30 -2.98 11.80 15.78
C LEU A 30 -2.05 10.83 15.03
N VAL A 31 -2.47 10.31 13.88
CA VAL A 31 -1.61 9.45 13.04
C VAL A 31 -0.55 10.32 12.39
N ARG A 32 0.67 10.14 12.85
CA ARG A 32 1.86 10.78 12.27
C ARG A 32 2.98 9.75 12.18
N GLY A 33 3.64 9.67 11.06
CA GLY A 33 4.76 8.74 10.88
C GLY A 33 4.32 7.27 10.73
N GLY A 34 3.07 7.00 10.31
CA GLY A 34 2.54 5.66 10.06
C GLY A 34 2.41 4.77 11.30
N ARG A 35 2.59 5.35 12.49
CA ARG A 35 2.41 4.60 13.74
C ARG A 35 0.97 4.63 14.20
N PRO A 36 0.42 3.48 14.65
CA PRO A 36 -0.90 3.46 15.25
C PRO A 36 -0.99 4.41 16.44
N PRO A 37 -2.04 5.25 16.53
CA PRO A 37 -2.21 6.16 17.64
C PRO A 37 -2.60 5.39 18.90
N GLN A 38 -2.15 5.85 20.06
CA GLN A 38 -2.57 5.25 21.33
C GLN A 38 -4.07 5.46 21.56
N LEU A 39 -4.85 4.39 21.79
CA LEU A 39 -6.30 4.44 21.93
C LEU A 39 -6.78 5.37 23.06
N ASN A 40 -6.01 5.48 24.15
CA ASN A 40 -6.32 6.41 25.24
C ASN A 40 -6.18 7.88 24.81
N ALA A 41 -5.16 8.21 24.01
CA ALA A 41 -4.99 9.55 23.47
C ALA A 41 -6.13 9.89 22.47
N VAL A 42 -6.55 8.92 21.68
CA VAL A 42 -7.70 9.06 20.76
C VAL A 42 -8.99 9.29 21.56
N ALA A 43 -9.21 8.55 22.65
CA ALA A 43 -10.39 8.73 23.50
C ALA A 43 -10.48 10.16 24.06
N LEU A 44 -9.35 10.69 24.55
CA LEU A 44 -9.25 12.06 25.05
C LEU A 44 -9.51 13.09 23.94
N ALA A 45 -8.86 12.94 22.78
CA ALA A 45 -9.02 13.85 21.67
C ALA A 45 -10.44 13.82 21.05
N ALA A 46 -11.09 12.65 21.02
CA ALA A 46 -12.45 12.47 20.55
C ALA A 46 -13.51 12.87 21.59
N ASP A 47 -13.13 13.18 22.84
CA ASP A 47 -14.04 13.42 23.96
C ASP A 47 -15.07 12.28 24.10
N VAL A 48 -14.59 11.05 24.15
CA VAL A 48 -15.40 9.83 24.39
C VAL A 48 -14.76 8.98 25.48
N GLY A 49 -15.56 8.13 26.12
CA GLY A 49 -15.03 7.21 27.12
C GLY A 49 -14.08 6.19 26.49
N VAL A 50 -12.96 5.90 27.19
CA VAL A 50 -11.95 4.91 26.75
C VAL A 50 -12.58 3.56 26.40
N GLY A 51 -13.51 3.07 27.22
CA GLY A 51 -14.27 1.84 26.94
C GLY A 51 -15.10 1.89 25.64
N THR A 52 -15.48 3.09 25.19
CA THR A 52 -16.16 3.25 23.90
C THR A 52 -15.18 3.05 22.75
N VAL A 53 -13.96 3.59 22.85
CA VAL A 53 -12.92 3.40 21.84
C VAL A 53 -12.58 1.92 21.70
N TYR A 54 -12.30 1.22 22.80
CA TYR A 54 -11.96 -0.21 22.79
C TYR A 54 -13.09 -1.12 22.27
N ARG A 55 -14.36 -0.72 22.40
CA ARG A 55 -15.48 -1.46 21.79
C ARG A 55 -15.53 -1.31 20.27
N HIS A 56 -15.10 -0.17 19.72
CA HIS A 56 -15.05 0.07 18.28
C HIS A 56 -13.76 -0.45 17.64
N PHE A 57 -12.66 -0.30 18.36
CA PHE A 57 -11.31 -0.61 17.90
C PHE A 57 -10.55 -1.31 19.02
N PRO A 58 -10.54 -2.65 19.05
CA PRO A 58 -9.90 -3.42 20.13
C PRO A 58 -8.39 -3.17 20.24
N THR A 59 -7.73 -2.86 19.13
CA THR A 59 -6.30 -2.59 19.06
C THR A 59 -6.00 -1.31 18.28
N PRO A 60 -4.84 -0.69 18.47
CA PRO A 60 -4.39 0.45 17.66
C PRO A 60 -4.33 0.12 16.16
N GLU A 61 -3.95 -1.11 15.81
CA GLU A 61 -3.84 -1.59 14.43
C GLU A 61 -5.22 -1.62 13.77
N THR A 62 -6.27 -2.12 14.45
CA THR A 62 -7.63 -2.12 13.91
C THR A 62 -8.16 -0.71 13.64
N LEU A 63 -7.75 0.28 14.45
CA LEU A 63 -8.08 1.67 14.20
C LEU A 63 -7.33 2.22 12.99
N LEU A 64 -6.02 1.92 12.85
CA LEU A 64 -5.22 2.33 11.71
C LEU A 64 -5.78 1.77 10.40
N GLU A 65 -6.14 0.50 10.37
CA GLU A 65 -6.74 -0.15 9.22
C GLU A 65 -8.08 0.46 8.83
N ALA A 66 -8.91 0.81 9.83
CA ALA A 66 -10.16 1.51 9.57
C ALA A 66 -9.94 2.89 8.95
N LEU A 67 -8.87 3.61 9.32
CA LEU A 67 -8.50 4.89 8.71
C LEU A 67 -8.11 4.72 7.23
N ALA A 68 -7.47 3.61 6.89
CA ALA A 68 -7.01 3.32 5.53
C ALA A 68 -8.12 2.84 4.58
N ALA A 69 -9.26 2.37 5.11
CA ALA A 69 -10.30 1.71 4.32
C ALA A 69 -10.83 2.57 3.16
N ASP A 70 -11.05 3.87 3.40
CA ASP A 70 -11.53 4.80 2.37
C ASP A 70 -10.51 4.93 1.22
N ARG A 71 -9.22 4.96 1.55
CA ARG A 71 -8.13 5.02 0.56
C ARG A 71 -8.06 3.76 -0.31
N PHE A 72 -8.24 2.58 0.28
CA PHE A 72 -8.36 1.34 -0.50
C PHE A 72 -9.51 1.40 -1.49
N ALA A 73 -10.70 1.83 -1.04
CA ALA A 73 -11.88 1.95 -1.89
C ALA A 73 -11.65 2.93 -3.07
N GLU A 74 -11.02 4.08 -2.80
CA GLU A 74 -10.66 5.06 -3.82
C GLU A 74 -9.70 4.47 -4.87
N LEU A 75 -8.65 3.75 -4.44
CA LEU A 75 -7.67 3.16 -5.35
C LEU A 75 -8.27 2.04 -6.19
N ILE A 76 -9.13 1.19 -5.62
CA ILE A 76 -9.85 0.17 -6.37
C ILE A 76 -10.72 0.81 -7.45
N GLN A 77 -11.43 1.90 -7.13
CA GLN A 77 -12.21 2.64 -8.13
C GLN A 77 -11.32 3.31 -9.20
N GLN A 78 -10.13 3.79 -8.82
CA GLN A 78 -9.18 4.35 -9.77
C GLN A 78 -8.62 3.27 -10.71
N ALA A 79 -8.39 2.04 -10.22
CA ALA A 79 -8.01 0.91 -11.07
C ALA A 79 -9.09 0.60 -12.12
N HIS A 80 -10.37 0.58 -11.72
CA HIS A 80 -11.48 0.38 -12.67
C HIS A 80 -11.51 1.49 -13.73
N ARG A 81 -11.39 2.75 -13.32
CA ARG A 81 -11.32 3.88 -14.28
C ARG A 81 -10.10 3.81 -15.20
N ALA A 82 -8.96 3.38 -14.68
CA ALA A 82 -7.77 3.18 -15.50
C ALA A 82 -7.97 2.03 -16.51
N ALA A 83 -8.73 1.00 -16.15
CA ALA A 83 -9.06 -0.10 -17.04
C ALA A 83 -9.89 0.33 -18.28
N ASP A 84 -10.60 1.46 -18.20
CA ASP A 84 -11.34 2.04 -19.33
C ASP A 84 -10.46 2.78 -20.35
N LEU A 85 -9.20 3.08 -20.00
CA LEU A 85 -8.26 3.74 -20.90
C LEU A 85 -7.84 2.79 -22.04
N PRO A 86 -7.81 3.27 -23.31
CA PRO A 86 -7.47 2.44 -24.47
C PRO A 86 -6.01 1.96 -24.46
N ASP A 87 -5.09 2.81 -23.99
CA ASP A 87 -3.67 2.48 -23.88
C ASP A 87 -3.41 1.74 -22.56
N ALA A 88 -3.06 0.46 -22.65
CA ALA A 88 -2.84 -0.42 -21.53
C ALA A 88 -1.62 0.00 -20.68
N ARG A 89 -0.55 0.51 -21.32
CA ARG A 89 0.64 1.02 -20.61
C ARG A 89 0.31 2.28 -19.82
N GLN A 90 -0.40 3.21 -20.44
CA GLN A 90 -0.86 4.43 -19.78
C GLN A 90 -1.82 4.11 -18.64
N ALA A 91 -2.74 3.16 -18.82
CA ALA A 91 -3.66 2.68 -17.80
C ALA A 91 -2.90 2.20 -16.54
N LEU A 92 -1.94 1.30 -16.73
CA LEU A 92 -1.10 0.80 -15.66
C LEU A 92 -0.31 1.93 -14.99
N ARG A 93 0.34 2.81 -15.76
CA ARG A 93 1.12 3.94 -15.23
C ARG A 93 0.27 4.89 -14.38
N VAL A 94 -0.91 5.27 -14.86
CA VAL A 94 -1.83 6.17 -14.14
C VAL A 94 -2.25 5.56 -12.81
N PHE A 95 -2.59 4.27 -12.80
CA PHE A 95 -2.96 3.57 -11.59
C PHE A 95 -1.79 3.45 -10.59
N LEU A 96 -0.60 3.03 -11.06
CA LEU A 96 0.57 2.89 -10.19
C LEU A 96 1.02 4.24 -9.61
N LYS A 97 0.88 5.34 -10.38
CA LYS A 97 1.08 6.70 -9.87
C LYS A 97 0.12 7.02 -8.73
N ALA A 98 -1.15 6.63 -8.85
CA ALA A 98 -2.14 6.85 -7.80
C ALA A 98 -1.80 6.06 -6.52
N VAL A 99 -1.36 4.80 -6.65
CA VAL A 99 -0.90 3.99 -5.51
C VAL A 99 0.34 4.61 -4.86
N LEU A 100 1.36 4.99 -5.64
CA LEU A 100 2.55 5.66 -5.11
C LEU A 100 2.20 6.96 -4.38
N THR A 101 1.31 7.76 -4.97
CA THR A 101 0.82 9.00 -4.34
C THR A 101 0.13 8.71 -3.00
N ALA A 102 -0.69 7.66 -2.93
CA ALA A 102 -1.32 7.24 -1.69
C ALA A 102 -0.28 6.81 -0.64
N CYS A 103 0.75 6.05 -1.03
CA CYS A 103 1.84 5.65 -0.13
C CYS A 103 2.64 6.85 0.41
N VAL A 104 2.79 7.91 -0.40
CA VAL A 104 3.50 9.13 0.01
C VAL A 104 2.62 10.02 0.90
N GLN A 105 1.32 10.11 0.64
CA GLN A 105 0.44 11.08 1.31
C GLN A 105 -0.27 10.50 2.53
N ASP A 106 -0.46 9.17 2.60
CA ASP A 106 -1.27 8.50 3.60
C ASP A 106 -0.47 7.37 4.26
N GLU A 107 0.19 7.72 5.37
CA GLU A 107 1.00 6.77 6.14
C GLU A 107 0.15 5.64 6.75
N ALA A 108 -1.12 5.93 7.09
CA ALA A 108 -2.04 4.91 7.60
C ALA A 108 -2.35 3.87 6.51
N PHE A 109 -2.61 4.34 5.28
CA PHE A 109 -2.79 3.46 4.13
C PHE A 109 -1.53 2.63 3.85
N ALA A 110 -0.35 3.26 3.80
CA ALA A 110 0.89 2.55 3.55
C ALA A 110 1.13 1.44 4.58
N ALA A 111 0.94 1.73 5.87
CA ALA A 111 1.07 0.75 6.95
C ALA A 111 0.01 -0.36 6.85
N ALA A 112 -1.25 -0.02 6.58
CA ALA A 112 -2.34 -0.98 6.46
C ALA A 112 -2.22 -1.85 5.18
N ALA A 113 -1.74 -1.29 4.07
CA ALA A 113 -1.64 -2.00 2.79
C ALA A 113 -0.46 -2.98 2.75
N PHE A 114 0.66 -2.65 3.40
CA PHE A 114 1.94 -3.35 3.25
C PHE A 114 2.50 -3.88 4.58
N GLY A 115 1.75 -3.77 5.67
CA GLY A 115 2.10 -4.44 6.94
C GLY A 115 2.09 -5.97 6.79
N PRO A 116 2.79 -6.69 7.68
CA PRO A 116 2.97 -8.15 7.56
C PRO A 116 1.63 -8.89 7.58
N ASP A 117 0.75 -8.53 8.50
CA ASP A 117 -0.56 -9.17 8.67
C ASP A 117 -1.68 -8.11 8.70
N ALA A 118 -2.86 -8.48 8.22
CA ALA A 118 -4.06 -7.67 8.39
C ALA A 118 -4.63 -7.95 9.79
N ALA A 119 -4.88 -6.90 10.57
CA ALA A 119 -5.50 -7.02 11.89
C ALA A 119 -7.00 -7.34 11.80
N THR A 120 -7.62 -7.05 10.63
CA THR A 120 -9.02 -7.32 10.37
C THR A 120 -9.22 -8.10 9.07
N PRO A 121 -10.24 -9.01 9.00
CA PRO A 121 -10.60 -9.70 7.76
C PRO A 121 -10.97 -8.74 6.63
N GLU A 122 -11.58 -7.60 6.95
CA GLU A 122 -11.97 -6.56 6.00
C GLU A 122 -10.75 -5.98 5.28
N THR A 123 -9.68 -5.68 6.02
CA THR A 123 -8.42 -5.20 5.42
C THR A 123 -7.77 -6.28 4.56
N GLY A 124 -7.81 -7.54 4.99
CA GLY A 124 -7.37 -8.67 4.17
C GLY A 124 -8.08 -8.69 2.81
N GLN A 125 -9.41 -8.56 2.81
CA GLN A 125 -10.21 -8.50 1.57
C GLN A 125 -9.87 -7.27 0.70
N LEU A 126 -9.66 -6.11 1.31
CA LEU A 126 -9.27 -4.89 0.59
C LEU A 126 -7.90 -5.03 -0.07
N ARG A 127 -6.93 -5.65 0.62
CA ARG A 127 -5.61 -5.99 0.04
C ARG A 127 -5.75 -6.91 -1.16
N GLU A 128 -6.55 -7.98 -1.05
CA GLU A 128 -6.81 -8.90 -2.16
C GLU A 128 -7.48 -8.21 -3.35
N HIS A 129 -8.45 -7.32 -3.10
CA HIS A 129 -9.10 -6.55 -4.16
C HIS A 129 -8.12 -5.63 -4.87
N LEU A 130 -7.26 -4.93 -4.13
CA LEU A 130 -6.23 -4.07 -4.71
C LEU A 130 -5.24 -4.87 -5.55
N GLN A 131 -4.80 -6.05 -5.05
CA GLN A 131 -3.90 -6.94 -5.79
C GLN A 131 -4.55 -7.46 -7.08
N ARG A 132 -5.82 -7.88 -7.04
CA ARG A 132 -6.56 -8.34 -8.24
C ARG A 132 -6.68 -7.22 -9.28
N ALA A 133 -7.09 -6.03 -8.86
CA ALA A 133 -7.18 -4.88 -9.76
C ALA A 133 -5.82 -4.52 -10.39
N THR A 134 -4.73 -4.65 -9.62
CA THR A 134 -3.36 -4.49 -10.13
C THR A 134 -3.02 -5.59 -11.14
N ALA A 135 -3.37 -6.84 -10.85
CA ALA A 135 -3.13 -7.98 -11.74
C ALA A 135 -3.83 -7.82 -13.10
N ASP A 136 -5.07 -7.34 -13.10
CA ASP A 136 -5.84 -7.13 -14.33
C ASP A 136 -5.19 -6.06 -15.23
N LEU A 137 -4.75 -4.94 -14.66
CA LEU A 137 -4.05 -3.89 -15.40
C LEU A 137 -2.67 -4.36 -15.89
N LEU A 138 -1.97 -5.15 -15.08
CA LEU A 138 -0.68 -5.72 -15.43
C LEU A 138 -0.82 -6.72 -16.58
N ALA A 139 -1.83 -7.59 -16.54
CA ALA A 139 -2.12 -8.55 -17.62
C ALA A 139 -2.46 -7.86 -18.94
N ARG A 140 -3.20 -6.75 -18.91
CA ARG A 140 -3.47 -5.93 -20.11
C ARG A 140 -2.20 -5.33 -20.68
N ALA A 141 -1.32 -4.79 -19.83
CA ALA A 141 -0.03 -4.24 -20.27
C ALA A 141 0.88 -5.36 -20.84
N ALA A 142 0.88 -6.55 -20.24
CA ALA A 142 1.61 -7.72 -20.70
C ALA A 142 1.16 -8.23 -22.07
N ALA A 143 -0.10 -8.02 -22.44
CA ALA A 143 -0.61 -8.43 -23.74
C ALA A 143 -0.05 -7.60 -24.91
N VAL A 144 0.49 -6.42 -24.65
CA VAL A 144 1.03 -5.48 -25.67
C VAL A 144 2.54 -5.26 -25.53
N GLU A 145 3.13 -5.61 -24.38
CA GLU A 145 4.56 -5.46 -24.09
C GLU A 145 5.08 -6.68 -23.35
N THR A 146 6.38 -6.98 -23.50
CA THR A 146 7.02 -8.05 -22.71
C THR A 146 7.26 -7.55 -21.28
N LEU A 147 6.57 -8.14 -20.32
CA LEU A 147 6.88 -7.95 -18.92
C LEU A 147 8.00 -8.88 -18.47
N ARG A 148 8.83 -8.44 -17.54
CA ARG A 148 9.72 -9.37 -16.83
C ARG A 148 8.86 -10.37 -16.04
N PRO A 149 8.93 -11.68 -16.32
CA PRO A 149 8.03 -12.67 -15.73
C PRO A 149 8.24 -12.89 -14.23
N SER A 150 9.19 -12.18 -13.62
CA SER A 150 9.59 -12.38 -12.21
C SER A 150 8.85 -11.52 -11.20
N LEU A 151 8.05 -10.53 -11.62
CA LEU A 151 7.33 -9.63 -10.71
C LEU A 151 5.83 -9.86 -10.80
N GLY A 152 5.26 -10.29 -9.69
CA GLY A 152 3.81 -10.38 -9.52
C GLY A 152 3.17 -9.03 -9.11
N PRO A 153 1.83 -8.94 -9.11
CA PRO A 153 1.11 -7.73 -8.70
C PRO A 153 1.42 -7.33 -7.25
N GLY A 154 1.63 -8.31 -6.35
CA GLY A 154 2.02 -8.06 -4.96
C GLY A 154 3.42 -7.46 -4.84
N ASP A 155 4.39 -7.98 -5.63
CA ASP A 155 5.75 -7.46 -5.64
C ASP A 155 5.77 -6.01 -6.13
N LEU A 156 5.00 -5.71 -7.18
CA LEU A 156 4.90 -4.37 -7.74
C LEU A 156 4.34 -3.37 -6.72
N LEU A 157 3.28 -3.75 -6.02
CA LEU A 157 2.68 -2.94 -4.96
C LEU A 157 3.66 -2.71 -3.80
N LEU A 158 4.43 -3.74 -3.40
CA LEU A 158 5.44 -3.64 -2.36
C LEU A 158 6.60 -2.72 -2.78
N LEU A 159 7.04 -2.80 -4.04
CA LEU A 159 8.04 -1.89 -4.59
C LEU A 159 7.56 -0.44 -4.60
N LEU A 160 6.28 -0.18 -4.89
CA LEU A 160 5.70 1.16 -4.81
C LEU A 160 5.71 1.70 -3.37
N CYS A 161 5.44 0.84 -2.37
CA CYS A 161 5.59 1.23 -0.97
C CYS A 161 7.04 1.62 -0.65
N GLY A 162 8.01 0.81 -1.11
CA GLY A 162 9.43 1.11 -1.00
C GLY A 162 9.81 2.45 -1.65
N LEU A 163 9.26 2.75 -2.82
CA LEU A 163 9.44 4.04 -3.48
C LEU A 163 8.82 5.20 -2.67
N GLY A 164 7.63 5.02 -2.10
CA GLY A 164 7.02 5.99 -1.18
C GLY A 164 7.94 6.32 0.00
N PHE A 165 8.51 5.28 0.63
CA PHE A 165 9.51 5.46 1.67
C PHE A 165 10.76 6.19 1.18
N ALA A 166 11.27 5.84 -0.02
CA ALA A 166 12.42 6.50 -0.63
C ALA A 166 12.17 7.99 -0.89
N VAL A 167 10.96 8.37 -1.35
CA VAL A 167 10.55 9.78 -1.53
C VAL A 167 10.65 10.54 -0.20
N HIS A 168 10.13 9.98 0.90
CA HIS A 168 10.20 10.63 2.22
C HIS A 168 11.62 10.80 2.75
N ARG A 169 12.53 9.91 2.39
CA ARG A 169 13.93 9.92 2.83
C ARG A 169 14.86 10.70 1.91
N SER A 170 14.40 11.05 0.72
CA SER A 170 15.22 11.79 -0.24
C SER A 170 15.59 13.19 0.29
N PRO A 171 16.83 13.65 0.03
CA PRO A 171 17.18 15.07 0.19
C PRO A 171 16.26 15.98 -0.65
N ASP A 172 15.83 15.50 -1.82
CA ASP A 172 14.99 16.22 -2.78
C ASP A 172 13.48 15.99 -2.55
N ARG A 173 13.07 15.58 -1.33
CA ARG A 173 11.66 15.24 -1.02
C ARG A 173 10.66 16.37 -1.30
N THR A 174 11.11 17.60 -1.49
CA THR A 174 10.30 18.74 -1.85
C THR A 174 10.13 18.92 -3.37
N ASP A 175 10.86 18.15 -4.18
CA ASP A 175 10.69 18.13 -5.64
C ASP A 175 9.39 17.39 -5.99
N PRO A 176 8.37 18.06 -6.54
CA PRO A 176 7.10 17.43 -6.88
C PRO A 176 7.23 16.38 -8.00
N THR A 177 8.32 16.39 -8.76
CA THR A 177 8.58 15.44 -9.85
C THR A 177 9.25 14.16 -9.40
N LEU A 178 9.77 14.13 -8.17
CA LEU A 178 10.52 12.99 -7.63
C LEU A 178 9.74 11.67 -7.66
N PRO A 179 8.46 11.62 -7.26
CA PRO A 179 7.67 10.39 -7.33
C PRO A 179 7.53 9.87 -8.76
N ASP A 180 7.32 10.77 -9.75
CA ASP A 180 7.21 10.40 -11.15
C ASP A 180 8.52 9.81 -11.69
N ARG A 181 9.67 10.42 -11.37
CA ARG A 181 10.99 9.92 -11.75
C ARG A 181 11.26 8.52 -11.20
N TYR A 182 10.89 8.27 -9.96
CA TYR A 182 11.06 6.95 -9.34
C TYR A 182 10.11 5.91 -9.96
N LEU A 183 8.87 6.30 -10.24
CA LEU A 183 7.92 5.43 -10.93
C LEU A 183 8.39 5.10 -12.34
N ASP A 184 8.90 6.07 -13.10
CA ASP A 184 9.42 5.85 -14.45
C ASP A 184 10.62 4.90 -14.45
N ALA A 185 11.53 5.03 -13.48
CA ALA A 185 12.64 4.11 -13.29
C ALA A 185 12.18 2.68 -12.98
N LEU A 186 11.16 2.51 -12.12
CA LEU A 186 10.55 1.22 -11.84
C LEU A 186 9.93 0.62 -13.10
N LEU A 187 9.14 1.38 -13.84
CA LEU A 187 8.47 0.92 -15.05
C LEU A 187 9.45 0.56 -16.16
N ALA A 188 10.50 1.35 -16.34
CA ALA A 188 11.57 1.03 -17.31
C ALA A 188 12.28 -0.29 -16.99
N GLY A 189 12.39 -0.64 -15.70
CA GLY A 189 12.93 -1.93 -15.26
C GLY A 189 11.96 -3.11 -15.35
N THR A 190 10.65 -2.83 -15.34
CA THR A 190 9.58 -3.85 -15.30
C THR A 190 9.03 -4.15 -16.69
N LEU A 191 8.88 -3.12 -17.52
CA LEU A 191 8.39 -3.18 -18.90
C LEU A 191 9.59 -3.19 -19.85
N ILE A 192 9.88 -4.31 -20.48
CA ILE A 192 10.90 -4.40 -21.53
C ILE A 192 10.16 -4.19 -22.84
N ALA A 193 10.47 -3.08 -23.54
CA ALA A 193 10.12 -2.99 -24.95
C ALA A 193 10.77 -4.17 -25.70
N THR A 194 10.03 -4.84 -26.57
CA THR A 194 10.52 -5.93 -27.41
C THR A 194 11.58 -5.40 -28.41
N ALA A 195 12.77 -5.08 -27.92
CA ALA A 195 13.96 -4.90 -28.72
C ALA A 195 14.92 -6.01 -28.31
N GLU A 196 15.24 -6.84 -29.28
CA GLU A 196 16.21 -7.92 -29.26
C GLU A 196 17.39 -7.64 -28.30
N THR A 197 17.33 -8.20 -27.12
CA THR A 197 18.53 -8.26 -26.28
C THR A 197 19.00 -9.70 -26.28
N THR A 198 19.74 -10.06 -27.33
CA THR A 198 20.80 -11.04 -27.20
C THR A 198 21.83 -10.47 -26.22
N CYS A 199 21.50 -10.61 -24.93
CA CYS A 199 22.48 -10.41 -23.88
C CYS A 199 23.26 -11.72 -23.78
N ASP A 200 24.34 -11.80 -24.52
CA ASP A 200 25.37 -12.83 -24.30
C ASP A 200 25.80 -12.68 -22.82
N PRO A 201 25.74 -13.72 -21.99
CA PRO A 201 26.20 -13.61 -20.62
C PRO A 201 27.69 -13.33 -20.63
N PRO A 202 28.20 -12.39 -19.82
CA PRO A 202 29.62 -12.14 -19.75
C PRO A 202 30.34 -13.45 -19.40
N SER A 203 31.21 -13.90 -20.30
CA SER A 203 32.09 -15.04 -20.09
C SER A 203 33.03 -14.72 -18.92
N TYR A 204 32.65 -15.16 -17.74
CA TYR A 204 33.59 -15.23 -16.63
C TYR A 204 34.57 -16.34 -16.93
N ALA A 205 35.73 -15.97 -17.52
CA ALA A 205 36.88 -16.83 -17.61
C ALA A 205 37.27 -17.27 -16.19
N ARG A 206 37.12 -18.55 -15.89
CA ARG A 206 37.70 -19.16 -14.67
C ARG A 206 39.20 -18.86 -14.68
N PRO A 207 39.79 -18.34 -13.59
CA PRO A 207 41.24 -18.28 -13.48
C PRO A 207 41.78 -19.71 -13.50
N ALA A 208 42.77 -19.92 -14.32
CA ALA A 208 43.51 -21.19 -14.44
C ALA A 208 44.02 -21.60 -13.05
N ALA A 209 43.80 -22.84 -12.67
CA ALA A 209 44.35 -23.43 -11.45
C ALA A 209 45.89 -23.42 -11.61
N GLU A 210 46.57 -22.64 -10.76
CA GLU A 210 48.03 -22.70 -10.60
C GLU A 210 48.38 -24.09 -10.05
N THR A 211 49.03 -24.89 -10.88
CA THR A 211 49.74 -26.09 -10.48
C THR A 211 50.89 -25.68 -9.57
N GLY A 212 50.76 -25.97 -8.28
CA GLY A 212 51.87 -25.80 -7.31
C GLY A 212 53.06 -26.68 -7.64
N PRO A 213 54.29 -26.24 -7.26
CA PRO A 213 55.51 -26.97 -7.57
C PRO A 213 55.62 -28.25 -6.74
N ASP A 214 56.00 -29.28 -7.44
CA ASP A 214 56.39 -30.61 -6.95
C ASP A 214 57.66 -30.46 -6.08
N LEU A 215 57.56 -30.80 -4.78
CA LEU A 215 58.71 -30.94 -3.88
C LEU A 215 59.00 -32.42 -3.69
N ALA A 216 59.78 -32.97 -4.62
CA ALA A 216 60.52 -34.17 -4.40
C ALA A 216 61.98 -33.79 -4.10
N GLY A 217 62.51 -34.19 -2.92
CA GLY A 217 63.86 -34.04 -2.49
C GLY A 217 63.97 -34.43 -1.00
#